data_9244cb27fbdab12b43f1d033b57da8d2
#
_entry.id   9244cb27fbdab12b43f1d033b57da8d2
#
_cell.length_a   1.000
_cell.length_b   1.000
_cell.length_c   1.000
_cell.angle_alpha   90.00
_cell.angle_beta   90.00
_cell.angle_gamma   90.00
#
_symmetry.space_group_name_H-M   'P 1'
#
loop_
_entity.id
_entity.type
_entity.pdbx_description
1 polymer ?
#
loop_
_entity_poly.entity_id
_entity_poly.type
_entity_poly.pdbx_seq_one_letter_code
_entity_poly.pdbx_strand_id
1 'polypeptide(L)'
;MFQEQPTARADLKAGTLYAVTGEGGWVYYGQVTPEKKIGFFRRRDRELAPEEVVLSTPIMSVITVMYPSITRAMRSGRWKKLGRFPLVDELIEPHPSVQWPDGTLIVSVWVGNSAVRDTRVDDSEIQDMELAAAWDAEHHIPARLTADFGRELAEWHVGGPVRKERRIKEEMAARFPNQPWHQLPADWVSTS
;
A
#
# COMPACT_ATOMS: atom_id res chain seq x y z
N MET A 1 12.07 -9.56 -14.41
CA MET A 1 10.67 -9.61 -14.92
C MET A 1 10.31 -11.06 -15.16
N PHE A 2 9.05 -11.42 -14.93
CA PHE A 2 8.52 -12.75 -15.24
C PHE A 2 8.23 -12.88 -16.74
N GLN A 3 7.87 -14.09 -17.18
CA GLN A 3 7.39 -14.30 -18.54
C GLN A 3 6.04 -13.56 -18.76
N GLU A 4 5.90 -12.87 -19.88
CA GLU A 4 4.66 -12.23 -20.29
C GLU A 4 3.52 -13.24 -20.46
N GLN A 5 2.31 -12.85 -20.05
CA GLN A 5 1.11 -13.69 -20.12
C GLN A 5 -0.04 -12.90 -20.79
N PRO A 6 -0.07 -12.76 -22.11
CA PRO A 6 -0.99 -11.87 -22.82
C PRO A 6 -2.48 -12.10 -22.53
N THR A 7 -2.86 -13.32 -22.15
CA THR A 7 -4.23 -13.71 -21.83
C THR A 7 -4.55 -13.68 -20.35
N ALA A 8 -3.57 -13.35 -19.49
CA ALA A 8 -3.75 -13.35 -18.04
C ALA A 8 -4.85 -12.35 -17.62
N ARG A 9 -5.53 -12.72 -16.56
CA ARG A 9 -6.51 -11.89 -15.86
C ARG A 9 -6.21 -11.92 -14.36
N ALA A 10 -6.33 -10.80 -13.71
CA ALA A 10 -6.19 -10.73 -12.26
C ALA A 10 -7.28 -11.59 -11.58
N ASP A 11 -6.90 -12.18 -10.46
CA ASP A 11 -7.77 -12.98 -9.60
C ASP A 11 -7.76 -12.34 -8.21
N LEU A 12 -8.89 -11.75 -7.82
CA LEU A 12 -9.07 -11.11 -6.51
C LEU A 12 -9.80 -12.03 -5.51
N LYS A 13 -9.75 -13.33 -5.70
CA LYS A 13 -10.23 -14.27 -4.68
C LYS A 13 -9.26 -14.26 -3.49
N ALA A 14 -9.83 -14.19 -2.29
CA ALA A 14 -9.04 -14.25 -1.06
C ALA A 14 -8.09 -15.46 -1.07
N GLY A 15 -6.86 -15.24 -0.61
CA GLY A 15 -5.80 -16.23 -0.62
C GLY A 15 -5.00 -16.32 -1.93
N THR A 16 -5.38 -15.61 -3.01
CA THR A 16 -4.57 -15.56 -4.22
C THR A 16 -3.22 -14.87 -3.92
N LEU A 17 -2.12 -15.58 -4.19
CA LEU A 17 -0.76 -15.10 -3.96
C LEU A 17 -0.15 -14.61 -5.28
N TYR A 18 0.43 -13.43 -5.24
CA TYR A 18 1.15 -12.79 -6.33
C TYR A 18 2.62 -12.56 -5.98
N ALA A 19 3.49 -12.74 -6.97
CA ALA A 19 4.83 -12.19 -6.98
C ALA A 19 4.85 -10.91 -7.83
N VAL A 20 5.58 -9.90 -7.36
CA VAL A 20 5.65 -8.57 -7.95
C VAL A 20 7.11 -8.21 -8.19
N THR A 21 7.48 -7.90 -9.43
CA THR A 21 8.80 -7.35 -9.72
C THR A 21 8.84 -5.88 -9.30
N GLY A 22 9.67 -5.56 -8.31
CA GLY A 22 9.94 -4.22 -7.86
C GLY A 22 11.15 -3.57 -8.54
N GLU A 23 11.54 -2.42 -8.03
CA GLU A 23 12.73 -1.72 -8.50
C GLU A 23 14.00 -2.53 -8.21
N GLY A 24 15.02 -2.32 -9.05
CA GLY A 24 16.31 -3.02 -8.92
C GLY A 24 16.24 -4.54 -9.08
N GLY A 25 15.16 -5.08 -9.67
CA GLY A 25 14.99 -6.51 -9.92
C GLY A 25 14.65 -7.34 -8.69
N TRP A 26 14.19 -6.72 -7.61
CA TRP A 26 13.66 -7.42 -6.45
C TRP A 26 12.27 -8.00 -6.72
N VAL A 27 12.00 -9.16 -6.15
CA VAL A 27 10.68 -9.82 -6.15
C VAL A 27 10.06 -9.65 -4.77
N TYR A 28 8.86 -9.10 -4.74
CA TYR A 28 8.01 -8.95 -3.57
C TYR A 28 6.80 -9.87 -3.70
N TYR A 29 6.07 -10.06 -2.60
CA TYR A 29 4.94 -10.98 -2.55
C TYR A 29 3.74 -10.33 -1.89
N GLY A 30 2.54 -10.64 -2.39
CA GLY A 30 1.31 -10.15 -1.80
C GLY A 30 0.17 -11.16 -1.91
N GLN A 31 -0.63 -11.26 -0.87
CA GLN A 31 -1.81 -12.14 -0.82
C GLN A 31 -3.09 -11.30 -0.81
N VAL A 32 -4.07 -11.70 -1.59
CA VAL A 32 -5.38 -11.03 -1.69
C VAL A 32 -6.20 -11.29 -0.45
N THR A 33 -6.73 -10.22 0.16
CA THR A 33 -7.61 -10.26 1.34
C THR A 33 -9.08 -10.49 0.97
N PRO A 34 -9.97 -10.79 1.95
CA PRO A 34 -11.41 -10.87 1.72
C PRO A 34 -12.01 -9.58 1.13
N GLU A 35 -11.49 -8.39 1.52
CA GLU A 35 -11.91 -7.08 1.03
C GLU A 35 -11.29 -6.73 -0.34
N LYS A 36 -10.58 -7.67 -0.98
CA LYS A 36 -9.90 -7.47 -2.27
C LYS A 36 -8.76 -6.44 -2.23
N LYS A 37 -8.24 -6.15 -1.05
CA LYS A 37 -6.95 -5.49 -0.87
C LYS A 37 -5.84 -6.52 -1.05
N ILE A 38 -4.58 -6.07 -1.08
CA ILE A 38 -3.43 -6.97 -1.13
C ILE A 38 -2.56 -6.72 0.10
N GLY A 39 -2.38 -7.75 0.92
CA GLY A 39 -1.43 -7.76 2.01
C GLY A 39 -0.05 -8.13 1.47
N PHE A 40 0.89 -7.20 1.52
CA PHE A 40 2.26 -7.41 1.09
C PHE A 40 3.12 -7.87 2.25
N PHE A 41 3.88 -8.94 2.00
CA PHE A 41 4.78 -9.56 2.98
C PHE A 41 6.06 -8.74 3.15
N ARG A 42 6.62 -8.72 4.36
CA ARG A 42 7.93 -8.12 4.65
C ARG A 42 9.07 -9.02 4.16
N ARG A 43 9.02 -9.31 2.87
CA ARG A 43 9.97 -10.17 2.19
C ARG A 43 10.29 -9.68 0.79
N ARG A 44 11.57 -9.75 0.43
CA ARG A 44 12.03 -9.59 -0.95
C ARG A 44 13.14 -10.57 -1.25
N ASP A 45 13.16 -11.08 -2.46
CA ASP A 45 14.16 -12.03 -2.95
C ASP A 45 14.67 -11.60 -4.33
N ARG A 46 15.76 -12.20 -4.79
CA ARG A 46 16.25 -12.01 -6.17
C ARG A 46 15.57 -12.97 -7.15
N GLU A 47 15.08 -14.08 -6.65
CA GLU A 47 14.36 -15.11 -7.38
C GLU A 47 13.07 -15.46 -6.65
N LEU A 48 12.22 -16.26 -7.25
CA LEU A 48 10.99 -16.70 -6.62
C LEU A 48 11.32 -17.61 -5.41
N ALA A 49 10.84 -17.22 -4.25
CA ALA A 49 10.90 -18.06 -3.05
C ALA A 49 9.75 -19.09 -3.05
N PRO A 50 9.94 -20.22 -2.36
CA PRO A 50 8.87 -21.17 -2.09
C PRO A 50 7.71 -20.49 -1.34
N GLU A 51 6.49 -20.88 -1.66
CA GLU A 51 5.28 -20.25 -1.10
C GLU A 51 5.16 -20.40 0.42
N GLU A 52 5.55 -21.53 0.97
CA GLU A 52 5.54 -21.75 2.42
C GLU A 52 6.47 -20.79 3.16
N VAL A 53 7.60 -20.44 2.55
CA VAL A 53 8.54 -19.47 3.10
C VAL A 53 7.96 -18.05 3.03
N VAL A 54 7.27 -17.72 1.94
CA VAL A 54 6.58 -16.43 1.79
C VAL A 54 5.47 -16.28 2.83
N LEU A 55 4.60 -17.30 2.92
CA LEU A 55 3.42 -17.28 3.80
C LEU A 55 3.74 -17.30 5.30
N SER A 56 4.98 -17.67 5.67
CA SER A 56 5.46 -17.59 7.06
C SER A 56 6.05 -16.23 7.43
N THR A 57 6.09 -15.28 6.50
CA THR A 57 6.67 -13.95 6.72
C THR A 57 5.60 -12.95 7.16
N PRO A 58 5.89 -12.03 8.11
CA PRO A 58 4.94 -11.01 8.55
C PRO A 58 4.45 -10.10 7.42
N ILE A 59 3.24 -9.56 7.58
CA ILE A 59 2.70 -8.55 6.67
C ILE A 59 3.40 -7.20 6.90
N MET A 60 3.74 -6.52 5.82
CA MET A 60 4.37 -5.19 5.82
C MET A 60 3.34 -4.07 5.64
N SER A 61 2.39 -4.28 4.73
CA SER A 61 1.36 -3.29 4.40
C SER A 61 0.16 -3.95 3.74
N VAL A 62 -1.05 -3.36 3.91
CA VAL A 62 -2.27 -3.83 3.24
C VAL A 62 -2.83 -2.70 2.38
N ILE A 63 -2.76 -2.86 1.06
CA ILE A 63 -2.96 -1.78 0.09
C ILE A 63 -4.07 -2.12 -0.89
N THR A 64 -4.90 -1.14 -1.22
CA THR A 64 -5.86 -1.28 -2.32
C THR A 64 -5.15 -1.07 -3.66
N VAL A 65 -5.19 -2.07 -4.52
CA VAL A 65 -4.60 -2.03 -5.86
C VAL A 65 -5.71 -2.05 -6.91
N MET A 66 -5.62 -1.17 -7.89
CA MET A 66 -6.61 -1.10 -8.97
C MET A 66 -6.63 -2.39 -9.78
N TYR A 67 -7.76 -3.10 -9.77
CA TYR A 67 -7.93 -4.39 -10.44
C TYR A 67 -7.49 -4.42 -11.92
N PRO A 68 -7.88 -3.44 -12.77
CA PRO A 68 -7.44 -3.45 -14.16
C PRO A 68 -5.92 -3.36 -14.32
N SER A 69 -5.23 -2.67 -13.41
CA SER A 69 -3.77 -2.53 -13.46
C SER A 69 -3.05 -3.83 -13.11
N ILE A 70 -3.59 -4.65 -12.21
CA ILE A 70 -3.05 -5.99 -11.92
C ILE A 70 -3.09 -6.86 -13.20
N THR A 71 -4.20 -6.80 -13.93
CA THR A 71 -4.31 -7.52 -15.21
C THR A 71 -3.23 -7.08 -16.21
N ARG A 72 -3.00 -5.77 -16.35
CA ARG A 72 -1.93 -5.23 -17.21
C ARG A 72 -0.55 -5.68 -16.73
N ALA A 73 -0.29 -5.56 -15.44
CA ALA A 73 0.97 -5.97 -14.81
C ALA A 73 1.29 -7.46 -15.00
N MET A 74 0.28 -8.33 -14.98
CA MET A 74 0.46 -9.75 -15.29
C MET A 74 0.79 -9.96 -16.77
N ARG A 75 0.12 -9.25 -17.68
CA ARG A 75 0.36 -9.37 -19.12
C ARG A 75 1.75 -8.90 -19.51
N SER A 76 2.27 -7.85 -18.88
CA SER A 76 3.62 -7.32 -19.09
C SER A 76 4.71 -8.07 -18.33
N GLY A 77 4.38 -9.15 -17.60
CA GLY A 77 5.34 -9.92 -16.82
C GLY A 77 5.90 -9.21 -15.59
N ARG A 78 5.29 -8.12 -15.14
CA ARG A 78 5.66 -7.45 -13.88
C ARG A 78 5.08 -8.14 -12.66
N TRP A 79 3.89 -8.73 -12.81
CA TRP A 79 3.23 -9.54 -11.79
C TRP A 79 3.05 -10.98 -12.26
N LYS A 80 3.16 -11.92 -11.33
CA LYS A 80 2.92 -13.34 -11.56
C LYS A 80 2.02 -13.91 -10.50
N LYS A 81 0.92 -14.57 -10.89
CA LYS A 81 0.11 -15.36 -9.97
C LYS A 81 0.86 -16.65 -9.63
N LEU A 82 1.10 -16.90 -8.35
CA LEU A 82 1.77 -18.11 -7.85
C LEU A 82 0.78 -19.22 -7.54
N GLY A 83 -0.43 -18.86 -7.14
CA GLY A 83 -1.45 -19.84 -6.79
C GLY A 83 -2.51 -19.24 -5.88
N ARG A 84 -3.27 -20.12 -5.24
CA ARG A 84 -4.21 -19.76 -4.18
C ARG A 84 -3.94 -20.65 -2.97
N PHE A 85 -3.70 -20.02 -1.84
CA PHE A 85 -3.29 -20.64 -0.59
C PHE A 85 -4.23 -20.23 0.54
N PRO A 86 -4.22 -20.95 1.68
CA PRO A 86 -4.89 -20.48 2.89
C PRO A 86 -4.46 -19.04 3.21
N LEU A 87 -5.42 -18.25 3.65
CA LEU A 87 -5.13 -16.87 4.05
C LEU A 87 -4.29 -16.88 5.32
N VAL A 88 -3.23 -16.06 5.38
CA VAL A 88 -2.47 -15.90 6.62
C VAL A 88 -3.32 -15.18 7.66
N ASP A 89 -3.16 -15.52 8.93
CA ASP A 89 -4.02 -15.06 10.03
C ASP A 89 -4.10 -13.53 10.10
N GLU A 90 -2.99 -12.85 9.86
CA GLU A 90 -2.92 -11.39 9.83
C GLU A 90 -3.84 -10.73 8.77
N LEU A 91 -4.28 -11.48 7.75
CA LEU A 91 -5.12 -10.95 6.65
C LEU A 91 -6.59 -11.41 6.73
N ILE A 92 -6.97 -12.15 7.77
CA ILE A 92 -8.36 -12.64 7.94
C ILE A 92 -9.29 -11.47 8.27
N GLU A 93 -8.88 -10.65 9.23
CA GLU A 93 -9.67 -9.50 9.66
C GLU A 93 -9.39 -8.26 8.80
N PRO A 94 -10.38 -7.40 8.58
CA PRO A 94 -10.21 -6.17 7.81
C PRO A 94 -9.19 -5.22 8.46
N HIS A 95 -8.19 -4.80 7.71
CA HIS A 95 -7.24 -3.79 8.15
C HIS A 95 -7.86 -2.39 8.11
N PRO A 96 -7.74 -1.61 9.20
CA PRO A 96 -8.23 -0.25 9.22
C PRO A 96 -7.49 0.63 8.21
N SER A 97 -8.18 1.62 7.68
CA SER A 97 -7.63 2.65 6.79
C SER A 97 -8.23 4.00 7.10
N VAL A 98 -7.54 5.06 6.72
CA VAL A 98 -7.94 6.44 7.02
C VAL A 98 -8.27 7.16 5.72
N GLN A 99 -9.48 7.70 5.63
CA GLN A 99 -9.84 8.65 4.60
C GLN A 99 -9.56 10.07 5.09
N TRP A 100 -8.65 10.74 4.41
CA TRP A 100 -8.24 12.10 4.75
C TRP A 100 -8.64 13.07 3.64
N PRO A 101 -9.76 13.81 3.78
CA PRO A 101 -10.15 14.82 2.82
C PRO A 101 -9.17 16.00 2.81
N ASP A 102 -8.87 16.53 1.62
CA ASP A 102 -7.97 17.66 1.49
C ASP A 102 -8.45 18.90 2.26
N GLY A 103 -7.50 19.61 2.85
CA GLY A 103 -7.76 20.86 3.57
C GLY A 103 -8.42 20.69 4.93
N THR A 104 -8.60 19.46 5.43
CA THR A 104 -9.19 19.22 6.77
C THR A 104 -8.17 18.62 7.73
N LEU A 105 -8.42 18.78 9.03
CA LEU A 105 -7.73 18.06 10.10
C LEU A 105 -8.56 16.91 10.66
N ILE A 106 -9.78 16.74 10.19
CA ILE A 106 -10.67 15.65 10.57
C ILE A 106 -10.59 14.57 9.49
N VAL A 107 -10.40 13.35 9.92
CA VAL A 107 -10.28 12.16 9.09
C VAL A 107 -11.28 11.11 9.56
N SER A 108 -11.72 10.25 8.63
CA SER A 108 -12.60 9.13 8.93
C SER A 108 -11.81 7.82 8.95
N VAL A 109 -11.95 7.05 10.02
CA VAL A 109 -11.37 5.70 10.13
C VAL A 109 -12.37 4.68 9.59
N TRP A 110 -11.90 3.83 8.70
CA TRP A 110 -12.68 2.78 8.03
C TRP A 110 -12.14 1.40 8.40
N VAL A 111 -13.05 0.47 8.66
CA VAL A 111 -12.75 -0.95 8.81
C VAL A 111 -13.62 -1.71 7.80
N GLY A 112 -12.99 -2.40 6.86
CA GLY A 112 -13.69 -2.96 5.71
C GLY A 112 -14.37 -1.85 4.89
N ASN A 113 -15.72 -1.91 4.78
CA ASN A 113 -16.53 -0.95 4.04
C ASN A 113 -17.32 0.01 4.96
N SER A 114 -17.01 0.06 6.24
CA SER A 114 -17.74 0.85 7.22
C SER A 114 -16.87 1.93 7.84
N ALA A 115 -17.33 3.18 7.84
CA ALA A 115 -16.75 4.24 8.66
C ALA A 115 -17.09 3.94 10.14
N VAL A 116 -16.07 3.85 10.98
CA VAL A 116 -16.24 3.49 12.40
C VAL A 116 -16.14 4.67 13.34
N ARG A 117 -15.36 5.68 12.98
CA ARG A 117 -15.23 6.94 13.74
C ARG A 117 -14.56 8.03 12.92
N ASP A 118 -14.80 9.27 13.31
CA ASP A 118 -14.00 10.42 12.90
C ASP A 118 -13.04 10.80 14.03
N THR A 119 -11.86 11.30 13.65
CA THR A 119 -10.86 11.78 14.60
C THR A 119 -9.98 12.85 13.95
N ARG A 120 -9.08 13.44 14.73
CA ARG A 120 -8.09 14.37 14.18
C ARG A 120 -6.92 13.59 13.55
N VAL A 121 -6.32 14.19 12.55
CA VAL A 121 -5.19 13.60 11.81
C VAL A 121 -3.93 13.39 12.68
N ASP A 122 -3.81 14.09 13.80
CA ASP A 122 -2.74 13.98 14.79
C ASP A 122 -3.03 12.98 15.93
N ASP A 123 -4.18 12.28 15.89
CA ASP A 123 -4.49 11.19 16.81
C ASP A 123 -3.42 10.09 16.71
N SER A 124 -2.82 9.72 17.85
CA SER A 124 -1.73 8.75 17.92
C SER A 124 -2.13 7.34 17.47
N GLU A 125 -3.40 6.98 17.61
CA GLU A 125 -3.89 5.64 17.26
C GLU A 125 -3.94 5.38 15.75
N ILE A 126 -4.00 6.43 14.92
CA ILE A 126 -4.14 6.29 13.47
C ILE A 126 -2.82 6.48 12.71
N GLN A 127 -1.73 6.85 13.37
CA GLN A 127 -0.48 7.25 12.69
C GLN A 127 0.11 6.15 11.79
N ASP A 128 -0.10 4.89 12.15
CA ASP A 128 0.36 3.72 11.41
C ASP A 128 -0.71 3.13 10.46
N MET A 129 -1.92 3.68 10.44
CA MET A 129 -2.97 3.24 9.53
C MET A 129 -2.71 3.76 8.11
N GLU A 130 -2.96 2.90 7.12
CA GLU A 130 -2.87 3.26 5.70
C GLU A 130 -3.91 4.29 5.31
N LEU A 131 -3.52 5.24 4.47
CA LEU A 131 -4.48 6.11 3.81
C LEU A 131 -5.30 5.33 2.79
N ALA A 132 -6.60 5.59 2.77
CA ALA A 132 -7.55 4.99 1.83
C ALA A 132 -7.29 5.55 0.41
N ALA A 133 -6.51 4.82 -0.37
CA ALA A 133 -6.19 5.14 -1.75
C ALA A 133 -6.04 3.86 -2.58
N ALA A 134 -6.34 3.92 -3.87
CA ALA A 134 -6.16 2.81 -4.80
C ALA A 134 -4.99 3.09 -5.74
N TRP A 135 -4.05 2.14 -5.85
CA TRP A 135 -2.79 2.33 -6.53
C TRP A 135 -2.66 1.47 -7.79
N ASP A 136 -1.95 1.99 -8.78
CA ASP A 136 -1.64 1.26 -10.01
C ASP A 136 -0.56 0.21 -9.76
N ALA A 137 -0.84 -1.03 -10.22
CA ALA A 137 0.04 -2.19 -10.01
C ALA A 137 1.38 -2.08 -10.74
N GLU A 138 1.44 -1.38 -11.87
CA GLU A 138 2.64 -1.31 -12.71
C GLU A 138 3.56 -0.16 -12.32
N HIS A 139 2.96 0.99 -11.94
CA HIS A 139 3.70 2.23 -11.76
C HIS A 139 3.91 2.57 -10.29
N HIS A 140 2.91 2.35 -9.43
CA HIS A 140 2.98 2.77 -8.04
C HIS A 140 3.46 1.67 -7.09
N ILE A 141 2.96 0.44 -7.25
CA ILE A 141 3.25 -0.63 -6.31
C ILE A 141 4.75 -0.99 -6.26
N PRO A 142 5.51 -1.10 -7.38
CA PRO A 142 6.94 -1.38 -7.30
C PRO A 142 7.73 -0.35 -6.49
N ALA A 143 7.47 0.94 -6.72
CA ALA A 143 8.10 2.03 -5.97
C ALA A 143 7.69 2.02 -4.50
N ARG A 144 6.38 1.81 -4.21
CA ARG A 144 5.87 1.70 -2.86
C ARG A 144 6.53 0.58 -2.06
N LEU A 145 6.59 -0.63 -2.61
CA LEU A 145 7.21 -1.79 -1.94
C LEU A 145 8.70 -1.58 -1.68
N THR A 146 9.40 -0.96 -2.63
CA THR A 146 10.81 -0.62 -2.48
C THR A 146 11.02 0.35 -1.32
N ALA A 147 10.17 1.38 -1.21
CA ALA A 147 10.22 2.35 -0.14
C ALA A 147 9.87 1.75 1.24
N ASP A 148 8.78 0.99 1.30
CA ASP A 148 8.32 0.38 2.55
C ASP A 148 9.34 -0.64 3.10
N PHE A 149 10.09 -1.31 2.20
CA PHE A 149 11.08 -2.30 2.59
C PHE A 149 12.40 -1.69 3.06
N GLY A 150 12.84 -0.60 2.46
CA GLY A 150 14.19 -0.07 2.69
C GLY A 150 14.28 1.35 3.23
N ARG A 151 13.26 2.17 3.06
CA ARG A 151 13.26 3.58 3.45
C ARG A 151 11.86 4.03 3.83
N GLU A 152 11.75 4.89 4.83
CA GLU A 152 10.46 5.49 5.22
C GLU A 152 9.88 6.44 4.15
N LEU A 153 10.74 7.06 3.33
CA LEU A 153 10.35 7.98 2.27
C LEU A 153 10.72 7.39 0.91
N ALA A 154 9.75 7.28 0.03
CA ALA A 154 9.98 7.07 -1.40
C ALA A 154 10.29 8.42 -2.04
N GLU A 155 11.09 8.41 -3.13
CA GLU A 155 11.27 9.61 -3.98
C GLU A 155 9.93 10.12 -4.54
N TRP A 156 8.95 9.22 -4.66
CA TRP A 156 7.61 9.50 -5.13
C TRP A 156 6.57 9.28 -4.03
N HIS A 157 5.58 10.15 -4.00
CA HIS A 157 4.43 9.96 -3.14
C HIS A 157 3.53 8.83 -3.69
N VAL A 158 3.58 7.67 -3.06
CA VAL A 158 2.76 6.50 -3.42
C VAL A 158 1.94 6.01 -2.21
N GLY A 159 1.40 6.93 -1.45
CA GLY A 159 0.64 6.66 -0.24
C GLY A 159 1.50 6.21 0.94
N GLY A 160 0.87 5.65 1.92
CA GLY A 160 1.50 5.18 3.13
C GLY A 160 0.64 5.41 4.37
N PRO A 161 1.20 5.19 5.55
CA PRO A 161 0.52 5.51 6.79
C PRO A 161 0.36 7.02 6.97
N VAL A 162 -0.61 7.40 7.80
CA VAL A 162 -0.95 8.80 8.11
C VAL A 162 0.29 9.62 8.49
N ARG A 163 1.17 9.08 9.35
CA ARG A 163 2.41 9.77 9.77
C ARG A 163 3.30 10.17 8.59
N LYS A 164 3.38 9.32 7.54
CA LYS A 164 4.18 9.61 6.35
C LYS A 164 3.58 10.76 5.56
N GLU A 165 2.26 10.73 5.35
CA GLU A 165 1.55 11.81 4.67
C GLU A 165 1.69 13.14 5.40
N ARG A 166 1.59 13.13 6.73
CA ARG A 166 1.80 14.32 7.56
C ARG A 166 3.19 14.91 7.34
N ARG A 167 4.25 14.09 7.40
CA ARG A 167 5.62 14.55 7.10
C ARG A 167 5.77 15.12 5.71
N ILE A 168 5.19 14.47 4.70
CA ILE A 168 5.23 14.96 3.32
C ILE A 168 4.56 16.34 3.22
N LYS A 169 3.40 16.53 3.85
CA LYS A 169 2.72 17.83 3.87
C LYS A 169 3.58 18.92 4.56
N GLU A 170 4.23 18.59 5.66
CA GLU A 170 5.16 19.51 6.35
C GLU A 170 6.37 19.85 5.49
N GLU A 171 6.98 18.88 4.84
CA GLU A 171 8.10 19.11 3.92
C GLU A 171 7.70 19.97 2.72
N MET A 172 6.51 19.73 2.15
CA MET A 172 6.00 20.51 1.04
C MET A 172 5.66 21.94 1.44
N ALA A 173 5.08 22.14 2.63
CA ALA A 173 4.83 23.48 3.17
C ALA A 173 6.13 24.26 3.40
N ALA A 174 7.15 23.61 3.94
CA ALA A 174 8.47 24.23 4.13
C ALA A 174 9.19 24.55 2.82
N ARG A 175 9.08 23.64 1.84
CA ARG A 175 9.72 23.79 0.53
C ARG A 175 9.05 24.85 -0.35
N PHE A 176 7.73 25.01 -0.21
CA PHE A 176 6.90 25.88 -1.06
C PHE A 176 6.05 26.84 -0.22
N PRO A 177 6.66 27.73 0.59
CA PRO A 177 5.94 28.56 1.55
C PRO A 177 4.96 29.57 0.94
N ASN A 178 5.13 29.87 -0.34
CA ASN A 178 4.28 30.84 -1.07
C ASN A 178 3.17 30.18 -1.92
N GLN A 179 3.03 28.86 -1.85
CA GLN A 179 2.02 28.13 -2.61
C GLN A 179 0.82 27.80 -1.73
N PRO A 180 -0.38 28.35 -2.01
CA PRO A 180 -1.55 28.20 -1.12
C PRO A 180 -1.95 26.76 -0.84
N TRP A 181 -1.79 25.84 -1.82
CA TRP A 181 -2.15 24.44 -1.69
C TRP A 181 -1.17 23.60 -0.86
N HIS A 182 -0.03 24.17 -0.48
CA HIS A 182 0.92 23.52 0.44
C HIS A 182 0.86 24.13 1.84
N GLN A 183 0.03 25.15 2.08
CA GLN A 183 -0.11 25.72 3.42
C GLN A 183 -0.78 24.73 4.37
N LEU A 184 -0.19 24.58 5.53
CA LEU A 184 -0.80 23.77 6.61
C LEU A 184 -1.89 24.58 7.31
N PRO A 185 -2.97 23.93 7.76
CA PRO A 185 -3.99 24.57 8.62
C PRO A 185 -3.35 25.22 9.86
N ALA A 186 -3.97 26.31 10.37
CA ALA A 186 -3.41 27.09 11.47
C ALA A 186 -3.25 26.28 12.78
N ASP A 187 -4.09 25.27 12.96
CA ASP A 187 -4.09 24.37 14.12
C ASP A 187 -3.38 23.03 13.83
N TRP A 188 -2.50 23.00 12.84
CA TRP A 188 -1.65 21.85 12.55
C TRP A 188 -0.71 21.53 13.71
N VAL A 189 -0.69 20.28 14.11
CA VAL A 189 0.29 19.73 15.08
C VAL A 189 1.40 19.03 14.31
N SER A 190 2.63 19.53 14.43
CA SER A 190 3.79 18.95 13.72
C SER A 190 4.08 17.52 14.15
N THR A 191 4.54 16.71 13.17
CA THR A 191 5.12 15.40 13.45
C THR A 191 6.49 15.63 14.07
N SER A 192 6.65 15.31 15.35
CA SER A 192 7.94 15.37 16.06
C SER A 192 8.87 14.23 15.63
#